data_90b531b8d53432746324b1f8dcc78ed2
#
_entry.id   90b531b8d53432746324b1f8dcc78ed2
#
_cell.length_a   1.000
_cell.length_b   1.000
_cell.length_c   1.000
_cell.angle_alpha   90.00
_cell.angle_beta   90.00
_cell.angle_gamma   90.00
#
_symmetry.space_group_name_H-M   'P 1'
#
loop_
_entity.id
_entity.type
_entity.pdbx_description
1 polymer ?
#
loop_
_entity_poly.entity_id
_entity_poly.type
_entity_poly.pdbx_seq_one_letter_code
_entity_poly.pdbx_strand_id
1 'polypeptide(L)'
;MRAANYSSMNIYNKEQVKEINNIVNSNLVEGKDDYAADSHKTSDVKFVNLGKVQKYIYPFIDFCLTANNNFFGFDLHPLTSLKKLNYNSYEQGTEYSWHIDAVPRDTVRDIKLTALLNLSEESYEGGELVLFRGNEIICNEFNTPGSAIIFPAFTNHKVNKIISGKRHTLAIWMSGPKFR
;
A
#
# COMPACT_ATOMS: atom_id res chain seq x y z
N MET A 1 -11.93 20.85 -9.90
CA MET A 1 -11.27 19.92 -8.98
C MET A 1 -9.98 19.44 -9.65
N ARG A 2 -8.79 19.71 -9.09
CA ARG A 2 -7.55 19.15 -9.65
C ARG A 2 -7.53 17.68 -9.25
N ALA A 3 -7.63 16.77 -10.20
CA ALA A 3 -7.44 15.36 -9.94
C ALA A 3 -5.97 15.15 -9.50
N ALA A 4 -5.75 14.91 -8.23
CA ALA A 4 -4.44 14.57 -7.73
C ALA A 4 -4.04 13.20 -8.31
N ASN A 5 -2.78 13.05 -8.70
CA ASN A 5 -2.26 11.76 -9.15
C ASN A 5 -2.15 10.79 -7.97
N TYR A 6 -1.80 11.33 -6.80
CA TYR A 6 -1.70 10.66 -5.51
C TYR A 6 -1.75 11.70 -4.38
N SER A 7 -1.90 11.23 -3.16
CA SER A 7 -1.72 12.01 -1.94
C SER A 7 -0.75 11.27 -1.02
N SER A 8 0.15 11.99 -0.37
CA SER A 8 1.11 11.43 0.59
C SER A 8 1.23 12.29 1.84
N MET A 9 1.57 11.65 2.96
CA MET A 9 1.78 12.31 4.24
C MET A 9 2.72 11.47 5.12
N ASN A 10 3.62 12.11 5.87
CA ASN A 10 4.32 11.43 6.96
C ASN A 10 3.39 11.40 8.17
N ILE A 11 3.01 10.21 8.61
CA ILE A 11 1.98 10.01 9.65
C ILE A 11 2.60 9.57 10.97
N TYR A 12 3.65 8.71 10.90
CA TYR A 12 4.23 8.07 12.07
C TYR A 12 5.71 8.41 12.21
N ASN A 13 6.16 8.58 13.45
CA ASN A 13 7.58 8.63 13.77
C ASN A 13 8.18 7.21 13.87
N LYS A 14 9.50 7.11 14.08
CA LYS A 14 10.22 5.82 14.11
C LYS A 14 9.75 4.90 15.24
N GLU A 15 9.46 5.43 16.41
CA GLU A 15 8.99 4.67 17.57
C GLU A 15 7.62 4.04 17.27
N GLN A 16 6.72 4.81 16.67
CA GLN A 16 5.40 4.34 16.25
C GLN A 16 5.50 3.28 15.16
N VAL A 17 6.39 3.46 14.17
CA VAL A 17 6.65 2.43 13.13
C VAL A 17 7.08 1.11 13.77
N LYS A 18 8.02 1.16 14.73
CA LYS A 18 8.48 -0.03 15.45
C LYS A 18 7.35 -0.70 16.25
N GLU A 19 6.51 0.09 16.93
CA GLU A 19 5.35 -0.43 17.64
C GLU A 19 4.37 -1.13 16.68
N ILE A 20 4.04 -0.49 15.56
CA ILE A 20 3.14 -1.05 14.54
C ILE A 20 3.72 -2.35 13.99
N ASN A 21 5.02 -2.39 13.66
CA ASN A 21 5.68 -3.61 13.17
C ASN A 21 5.61 -4.75 14.19
N ASN A 22 5.82 -4.50 15.48
CA ASN A 22 5.71 -5.52 16.52
C ASN A 22 4.30 -6.12 16.56
N ILE A 23 3.26 -5.27 16.44
CA ILE A 23 1.87 -5.73 16.42
C ILE A 23 1.55 -6.49 15.13
N VAL A 24 1.99 -5.99 13.97
CA VAL A 24 1.81 -6.67 12.69
C VAL A 24 2.47 -8.03 12.74
N ASN A 25 3.75 -8.11 13.09
CA ASN A 25 4.52 -9.36 13.13
C ASN A 25 3.93 -10.40 14.10
N SER A 26 3.37 -9.94 15.23
CA SER A 26 2.71 -10.83 16.20
C SER A 26 1.34 -11.37 15.72
N ASN A 27 0.79 -10.83 14.64
CA ASN A 27 -0.52 -11.18 14.11
C ASN A 27 -0.50 -11.58 12.64
N LEU A 28 0.69 -11.83 12.07
CA LEU A 28 0.83 -12.32 10.70
C LEU A 28 0.14 -13.67 10.56
N VAL A 29 -0.54 -13.84 9.44
CA VAL A 29 -1.12 -15.11 9.01
C VAL A 29 -0.58 -15.44 7.64
N GLU A 30 -0.36 -16.73 7.40
CA GLU A 30 -0.02 -17.19 6.06
C GLU A 30 -1.23 -17.07 5.14
N GLY A 31 -0.97 -16.83 3.88
CA GLY A 31 -1.98 -16.76 2.85
C GLY A 31 -1.33 -16.99 1.50
N LYS A 32 -2.15 -17.39 0.52
CA LYS A 32 -1.70 -17.34 -0.87
C LYS A 32 -1.87 -15.90 -1.34
N ASP A 33 -0.79 -15.31 -1.81
CA ASP A 33 -0.89 -14.16 -2.72
C ASP A 33 -1.31 -14.75 -4.07
N ASP A 34 -2.61 -14.66 -4.38
CA ASP A 34 -3.16 -15.17 -5.65
C ASP A 34 -2.53 -14.48 -6.88
N TYR A 35 -1.67 -13.51 -6.66
CA TYR A 35 -0.92 -12.74 -7.66
C TYR A 35 0.58 -13.02 -7.67
N ALA A 36 1.11 -13.78 -6.73
CA ALA A 36 2.51 -14.24 -6.78
C ALA A 36 2.79 -15.16 -7.99
N ALA A 37 1.74 -15.66 -8.62
CA ALA A 37 1.85 -16.45 -9.86
C ALA A 37 2.18 -15.60 -11.10
N ASP A 38 1.90 -14.28 -11.06
CA ASP A 38 2.36 -13.36 -12.08
C ASP A 38 3.82 -13.00 -11.77
N SER A 39 4.71 -13.51 -12.60
CA SER A 39 6.17 -13.56 -12.59
C SER A 39 6.93 -12.24 -12.31
N HIS A 40 6.28 -11.21 -11.81
CA HIS A 40 6.82 -9.86 -11.76
C HIS A 40 6.98 -9.28 -10.34
N LYS A 41 6.59 -10.05 -9.31
CA LYS A 41 6.74 -9.67 -7.90
C LYS A 41 7.68 -10.63 -7.20
N THR A 42 8.80 -10.12 -6.69
CA THR A 42 9.80 -10.92 -5.99
C THR A 42 9.84 -10.68 -4.48
N SER A 43 8.95 -9.82 -3.95
CA SER A 43 8.85 -9.58 -2.51
C SER A 43 8.14 -10.72 -1.79
N ASP A 44 8.49 -10.96 -0.52
CA ASP A 44 7.72 -11.80 0.39
C ASP A 44 6.43 -11.09 0.82
N VAL A 45 5.30 -11.82 0.84
CA VAL A 45 3.99 -11.26 1.20
C VAL A 45 3.38 -12.10 2.30
N LYS A 46 3.13 -11.44 3.44
CA LYS A 46 2.36 -11.99 4.55
C LYS A 46 1.09 -11.18 4.74
N PHE A 47 0.16 -11.70 5.50
CA PHE A 47 -1.14 -11.06 5.69
C PHE A 47 -1.40 -10.79 7.17
N VAL A 48 -2.13 -9.71 7.43
CA VAL A 48 -2.67 -9.42 8.76
C VAL A 48 -4.12 -8.97 8.65
N ASN A 49 -4.99 -9.42 9.56
CA ASN A 49 -6.37 -8.98 9.59
C ASN A 49 -6.46 -7.56 10.16
N LEU A 50 -7.19 -6.67 9.48
CA LEU A 50 -7.38 -5.28 9.90
C LEU A 50 -7.81 -5.17 11.37
N GLY A 51 -8.74 -6.01 11.82
CA GLY A 51 -9.22 -5.99 13.21
C GLY A 51 -8.15 -6.18 14.28
N LYS A 52 -6.99 -6.77 13.92
CA LYS A 52 -5.85 -6.95 14.84
C LYS A 52 -4.98 -5.70 14.97
N VAL A 53 -4.95 -4.87 13.95
CA VAL A 53 -4.01 -3.74 13.85
C VAL A 53 -4.71 -2.38 13.77
N GLN A 54 -6.03 -2.35 13.55
CA GLN A 54 -6.82 -1.15 13.23
C GLN A 54 -6.57 0.02 14.17
N LYS A 55 -6.54 -0.22 15.49
CA LYS A 55 -6.34 0.86 16.48
C LYS A 55 -4.97 1.55 16.35
N TYR A 56 -3.96 0.82 15.87
CA TYR A 56 -2.60 1.35 15.71
C TYR A 56 -2.41 2.07 14.37
N ILE A 57 -3.16 1.65 13.35
CA ILE A 57 -3.09 2.23 12.01
C ILE A 57 -4.29 3.15 11.69
N TYR A 58 -5.09 3.51 12.72
CA TYR A 58 -6.23 4.39 12.52
C TYR A 58 -5.86 5.74 11.85
N PRO A 59 -4.76 6.43 12.23
CA PRO A 59 -4.34 7.65 11.54
C PRO A 59 -4.05 7.43 10.04
N PHE A 60 -3.52 6.26 9.66
CA PHE A 60 -3.34 5.92 8.25
C PHE A 60 -4.68 5.71 7.53
N ILE A 61 -5.64 5.03 8.15
CA ILE A 61 -6.98 4.84 7.58
C ILE A 61 -7.68 6.19 7.42
N ASP A 62 -7.61 7.05 8.44
CA ASP A 62 -8.21 8.39 8.43
C ASP A 62 -7.60 9.27 7.32
N PHE A 63 -6.29 9.26 7.17
CA PHE A 63 -5.61 9.90 6.04
C PHE A 63 -6.17 9.42 4.70
N CYS A 64 -6.34 8.11 4.51
CA CYS A 64 -6.86 7.54 3.27
C CYS A 64 -8.28 8.00 2.97
N LEU A 65 -9.18 8.00 3.97
CA LEU A 65 -10.57 8.44 3.81
C LEU A 65 -10.63 9.96 3.54
N THR A 66 -9.83 10.74 4.23
CA THR A 66 -9.73 12.18 4.02
C THR A 66 -9.20 12.51 2.62
N ALA A 67 -8.15 11.81 2.17
CA ALA A 67 -7.63 11.98 0.81
C ALA A 67 -8.66 11.60 -0.26
N ASN A 68 -9.42 10.51 -0.04
CA ASN A 68 -10.51 10.16 -0.94
C ASN A 68 -11.55 11.26 -1.03
N ASN A 69 -12.01 11.78 0.09
CA ASN A 69 -13.04 12.82 0.15
C ASN A 69 -12.59 14.13 -0.53
N ASN A 70 -11.32 14.48 -0.36
CA ASN A 70 -10.79 15.77 -0.85
C ASN A 70 -10.34 15.72 -2.31
N PHE A 71 -9.85 14.56 -2.81
CA PHE A 71 -9.13 14.50 -4.08
C PHE A 71 -9.70 13.48 -5.07
N PHE A 72 -10.13 12.29 -4.62
CA PHE A 72 -10.51 11.22 -5.53
C PHE A 72 -12.02 11.06 -5.70
N GLY A 73 -12.79 11.19 -4.62
CA GLY A 73 -14.26 11.21 -4.64
C GLY A 73 -14.91 9.85 -5.00
N PHE A 74 -14.22 8.73 -4.72
CA PHE A 74 -14.81 7.42 -4.97
C PHE A 74 -15.81 7.04 -3.88
N ASP A 75 -16.91 6.40 -4.27
CA ASP A 75 -17.75 5.65 -3.36
C ASP A 75 -16.99 4.44 -2.86
N LEU A 76 -16.77 4.35 -1.55
CA LEU A 76 -16.02 3.27 -0.93
C LEU A 76 -16.92 2.42 -0.03
N HIS A 77 -16.73 1.11 -0.10
CA HIS A 77 -17.33 0.21 0.88
C HIS A 77 -16.59 0.33 2.23
N PRO A 78 -17.31 0.18 3.35
CA PRO A 78 -16.69 0.18 4.68
C PRO A 78 -15.58 -0.89 4.79
N LEU A 79 -14.49 -0.53 5.46
CA LEU A 79 -13.47 -1.50 5.84
C LEU A 79 -13.99 -2.34 7.01
N THR A 80 -13.93 -3.66 6.88
CA THR A 80 -14.34 -4.58 7.94
C THR A 80 -13.13 -5.15 8.68
N SER A 81 -13.31 -5.57 9.92
CA SER A 81 -12.25 -6.19 10.74
C SER A 81 -11.64 -7.46 10.10
N LEU A 82 -12.38 -8.11 9.21
CA LEU A 82 -11.93 -9.30 8.47
C LEU A 82 -11.11 -8.97 7.22
N LYS A 83 -10.99 -7.68 6.85
CA LYS A 83 -10.16 -7.27 5.71
C LYS A 83 -8.73 -7.70 5.93
N LYS A 84 -8.19 -8.47 5.00
CA LYS A 84 -6.77 -8.80 4.97
C LYS A 84 -5.98 -7.64 4.36
N LEU A 85 -4.89 -7.28 5.03
CA LEU A 85 -3.89 -6.32 4.59
C LEU A 85 -2.64 -7.09 4.20
N ASN A 86 -1.95 -6.63 3.15
CA ASN A 86 -0.69 -7.25 2.74
C ASN A 86 0.48 -6.55 3.44
N TYR A 87 1.27 -7.32 4.15
CA TYR A 87 2.57 -6.90 4.66
C TYR A 87 3.63 -7.41 3.70
N ASN A 88 4.22 -6.50 2.93
CA ASN A 88 5.21 -6.80 1.91
C ASN A 88 6.60 -6.54 2.45
N SER A 89 7.49 -7.52 2.29
CA SER A 89 8.92 -7.41 2.61
C SER A 89 9.74 -7.47 1.34
N TYR A 90 10.53 -6.44 1.10
CA TYR A 90 11.47 -6.36 -0.01
C TYR A 90 12.89 -6.39 0.56
N GLU A 91 13.70 -7.32 0.07
CA GLU A 91 15.11 -7.44 0.38
C GLU A 91 15.97 -7.06 -0.82
N GLN A 92 17.28 -6.97 -0.63
CA GLN A 92 18.21 -6.65 -1.72
C GLN A 92 17.95 -7.53 -2.96
N GLY A 93 17.87 -6.91 -4.11
CA GLY A 93 17.61 -7.56 -5.39
C GLY A 93 16.14 -7.78 -5.73
N THR A 94 15.21 -7.59 -4.77
CA THR A 94 13.77 -7.74 -5.03
C THR A 94 13.14 -6.47 -5.58
N GLU A 95 12.09 -6.62 -6.37
CA GLU A 95 11.36 -5.56 -7.04
C GLU A 95 9.89 -5.95 -7.28
N TYR A 96 9.08 -5.02 -7.77
CA TYR A 96 7.77 -5.32 -8.33
C TYR A 96 7.58 -4.53 -9.61
N SER A 97 7.49 -5.22 -10.73
CA SER A 97 7.37 -4.62 -12.06
C SER A 97 6.07 -3.86 -12.26
N TRP A 98 5.96 -3.18 -13.39
CA TRP A 98 4.77 -2.40 -13.77
C TRP A 98 3.49 -3.22 -13.72
N HIS A 99 2.51 -2.73 -12.96
CA HIS A 99 1.19 -3.35 -12.80
C HIS A 99 0.14 -2.32 -12.39
N ILE A 100 -1.12 -2.74 -12.43
CA ILE A 100 -2.26 -2.04 -11.84
C ILE A 100 -2.94 -2.96 -10.83
N ASP A 101 -3.55 -2.38 -9.80
CA ASP A 101 -4.27 -3.14 -8.77
C ASP A 101 -5.77 -3.30 -9.08
N ALA A 102 -6.31 -2.44 -9.95
CA ALA A 102 -7.72 -2.46 -10.36
C ALA A 102 -8.01 -3.53 -11.40
N VAL A 103 -7.59 -4.78 -11.15
CA VAL A 103 -7.96 -5.92 -12.01
C VAL A 103 -9.34 -6.44 -11.65
N PRO A 104 -10.17 -6.81 -12.64
CA PRO A 104 -11.48 -7.40 -12.38
C PRO A 104 -11.35 -8.72 -11.62
N ARG A 105 -11.74 -8.73 -10.35
CA ARG A 105 -11.65 -9.91 -9.46
C ARG A 105 -13.01 -10.34 -8.92
N ASP A 106 -13.97 -9.48 -9.04
CA ASP A 106 -15.27 -9.62 -8.39
C ASP A 106 -16.35 -9.14 -9.36
N THR A 107 -17.53 -9.72 -9.29
CA THR A 107 -18.69 -9.34 -10.11
C THR A 107 -19.42 -8.12 -9.56
N VAL A 108 -19.21 -7.78 -8.28
CA VAL A 108 -19.99 -6.76 -7.55
C VAL A 108 -19.20 -5.51 -7.19
N ARG A 109 -17.86 -5.60 -7.12
CA ARG A 109 -17.01 -4.49 -6.65
C ARG A 109 -15.72 -4.39 -7.44
N ASP A 110 -15.15 -3.18 -7.47
CA ASP A 110 -13.80 -2.91 -7.98
C ASP A 110 -12.93 -2.32 -6.89
N ILE A 111 -11.62 -2.54 -6.98
CA ILE A 111 -10.65 -1.80 -6.18
C ILE A 111 -10.59 -0.38 -6.75
N LYS A 112 -10.81 0.62 -5.90
CA LYS A 112 -10.82 2.04 -6.26
C LYS A 112 -9.49 2.72 -5.95
N LEU A 113 -8.94 2.41 -4.78
CA LEU A 113 -7.73 3.05 -4.27
C LEU A 113 -6.75 2.00 -3.73
N THR A 114 -5.48 2.22 -4.01
CA THR A 114 -4.35 1.56 -3.38
C THR A 114 -3.75 2.52 -2.36
N ALA A 115 -3.62 2.07 -1.13
CA ALA A 115 -2.98 2.81 -0.05
C ALA A 115 -1.84 1.99 0.54
N LEU A 116 -0.69 2.63 0.70
CA LEU A 116 0.53 2.02 1.23
C LEU A 116 1.02 2.83 2.42
N LEU A 117 1.45 2.12 3.47
CA LEU A 117 2.15 2.69 4.63
C LEU A 117 3.57 2.11 4.65
N ASN A 118 4.59 2.98 4.69
CA ASN A 118 5.98 2.58 4.82
C ASN A 118 6.29 2.22 6.27
N LEU A 119 6.53 0.94 6.52
CA LEU A 119 6.88 0.37 7.83
C LEU A 119 8.35 -0.06 7.90
N SER A 120 9.22 0.45 7.03
CA SER A 120 10.66 0.21 7.13
C SER A 120 11.19 0.82 8.43
N GLU A 121 11.97 0.07 9.20
CA GLU A 121 12.53 0.56 10.47
C GLU A 121 13.84 1.32 10.26
N GLU A 122 14.55 0.97 9.19
CA GLU A 122 15.83 1.57 8.80
C GLU A 122 15.75 2.13 7.38
N SER A 123 16.71 2.96 7.03
CA SER A 123 16.88 3.46 5.67
C SER A 123 17.27 2.32 4.73
N TYR A 124 16.79 2.38 3.52
CA TYR A 124 17.12 1.46 2.42
C TYR A 124 17.47 2.29 1.17
N GLU A 125 18.11 1.67 0.22
CA GLU A 125 18.49 2.27 -1.05
C GLU A 125 17.79 1.52 -2.19
N GLY A 126 17.31 2.25 -3.20
CA GLY A 126 16.41 1.72 -4.21
C GLY A 126 14.99 1.59 -3.68
N GLY A 127 14.17 0.75 -4.30
CA GLY A 127 12.81 0.46 -3.84
C GLY A 127 11.82 1.62 -3.92
N GLU A 128 12.13 2.66 -4.72
CA GLU A 128 11.21 3.77 -4.92
C GLU A 128 9.90 3.29 -5.54
N LEU A 129 8.79 3.81 -5.03
CA LEU A 129 7.51 3.69 -5.70
C LEU A 129 7.47 4.65 -6.88
N VAL A 130 7.19 4.13 -8.06
CA VAL A 130 7.07 4.92 -9.30
C VAL A 130 5.66 4.77 -9.85
N LEU A 131 4.98 5.87 -10.08
CA LEU A 131 3.68 5.93 -10.73
C LEU A 131 3.85 6.37 -12.18
N PHE A 132 2.97 5.91 -13.07
CA PHE A 132 2.93 6.34 -14.47
C PHE A 132 1.62 7.05 -14.82
N ARG A 133 1.74 8.31 -15.23
CA ARG A 133 0.62 9.17 -15.67
C ARG A 133 1.03 9.99 -16.89
N GLY A 134 1.40 9.29 -17.97
CA GLY A 134 2.00 9.92 -19.17
C GLY A 134 3.53 10.08 -19.07
N ASN A 135 4.06 10.21 -17.87
CA ASN A 135 5.48 10.15 -17.52
C ASN A 135 5.66 9.42 -16.19
N GLU A 136 6.88 9.00 -15.89
CA GLU A 136 7.22 8.42 -14.60
C GLU A 136 7.26 9.50 -13.51
N ILE A 137 6.64 9.20 -12.37
CA ILE A 137 6.63 10.03 -11.16
C ILE A 137 7.23 9.20 -10.04
N ILE A 138 8.42 9.57 -9.58
CA ILE A 138 9.09 8.93 -8.44
C ILE A 138 8.54 9.56 -7.15
N CYS A 139 7.94 8.74 -6.29
CA CYS A 139 7.32 9.18 -5.04
C CYS A 139 8.35 9.20 -3.89
N ASN A 140 9.33 10.12 -3.95
CA ASN A 140 10.44 10.18 -3.00
C ASN A 140 9.99 10.39 -1.55
N GLU A 141 8.92 11.15 -1.32
CA GLU A 141 8.34 11.39 0.00
C GLU A 141 7.83 10.13 0.68
N PHE A 142 7.51 9.10 -0.10
CA PHE A 142 7.09 7.81 0.43
C PHE A 142 8.25 6.94 0.92
N ASN A 143 9.50 7.27 0.60
CA ASN A 143 10.67 6.52 1.06
C ASN A 143 10.99 6.74 2.55
N THR A 144 10.40 7.77 3.17
CA THR A 144 10.57 8.03 4.60
C THR A 144 9.75 7.04 5.43
N PRO A 145 10.35 6.33 6.42
CA PRO A 145 9.58 5.50 7.35
C PRO A 145 8.44 6.25 8.02
N GLY A 146 7.28 5.61 8.13
CA GLY A 146 6.07 6.22 8.68
C GLY A 146 5.25 7.04 7.68
N SER A 147 5.74 7.21 6.44
CA SER A 147 4.98 7.87 5.39
C SER A 147 3.91 6.97 4.81
N ALA A 148 2.79 7.55 4.46
CA ALA A 148 1.71 6.93 3.71
C ALA A 148 1.55 7.57 2.35
N ILE A 149 1.07 6.79 1.39
CA ILE A 149 0.68 7.23 0.06
C ILE A 149 -0.60 6.53 -0.37
N ILE A 150 -1.46 7.26 -1.10
CA ILE A 150 -2.70 6.72 -1.67
C ILE A 150 -2.88 7.24 -3.09
N PHE A 151 -3.31 6.37 -4.00
CA PHE A 151 -3.53 6.67 -5.42
C PHE A 151 -4.64 5.79 -6.01
N PRO A 152 -5.25 6.19 -7.14
CA PRO A 152 -6.24 5.37 -7.83
C PRO A 152 -5.66 4.01 -8.23
N ALA A 153 -6.36 2.92 -7.93
CA ALA A 153 -5.87 1.55 -8.13
C ALA A 153 -5.62 1.18 -9.61
N PHE A 154 -6.19 1.93 -10.55
CA PHE A 154 -5.92 1.79 -11.99
C PHE A 154 -4.66 2.56 -12.46
N THR A 155 -3.95 3.25 -11.55
CA THR A 155 -2.67 3.89 -11.87
C THR A 155 -1.61 2.80 -12.06
N ASN A 156 -0.96 2.80 -13.23
CA ASN A 156 0.15 1.90 -13.47
C ASN A 156 1.33 2.29 -12.57
N HIS A 157 1.91 1.32 -11.87
CA HIS A 157 2.97 1.59 -10.89
C HIS A 157 3.93 0.41 -10.75
N LYS A 158 5.10 0.69 -10.23
CA LYS A 158 6.15 -0.30 -9.93
C LYS A 158 6.86 0.04 -8.62
N VAL A 159 7.57 -0.92 -8.08
CA VAL A 159 8.59 -0.73 -7.04
C VAL A 159 9.94 -1.06 -7.65
N ASN A 160 10.85 -0.09 -7.69
CA ASN A 160 12.20 -0.29 -8.17
C ASN A 160 12.94 -1.33 -7.33
N LYS A 161 14.00 -1.91 -7.90
CA LYS A 161 14.82 -2.90 -7.23
C LYS A 161 15.46 -2.31 -5.96
N ILE A 162 15.42 -3.07 -4.85
CA ILE A 162 16.17 -2.75 -3.64
C ILE A 162 17.66 -2.96 -3.91
N ILE A 163 18.45 -1.91 -3.70
CA ILE A 163 19.90 -1.93 -3.84
C ILE A 163 20.56 -2.38 -2.53
N SER A 164 20.09 -1.84 -1.41
CA SER A 164 20.57 -2.24 -0.07
C SER A 164 19.49 -2.01 1.00
N GLY A 165 19.60 -2.69 2.14
CA GLY A 165 18.64 -2.61 3.23
C GLY A 165 17.39 -3.43 2.99
N LYS A 166 16.33 -3.12 3.77
CA LYS A 166 15.02 -3.80 3.70
C LYS A 166 13.90 -2.77 3.67
N ARG A 167 12.95 -2.97 2.78
CA ARG A 167 11.74 -2.15 2.68
C ARG A 167 10.53 -2.96 3.10
N HIS A 168 9.77 -2.43 4.06
CA HIS A 168 8.52 -3.01 4.52
C HIS A 168 7.35 -2.08 4.25
N THR A 169 6.25 -2.62 3.74
CA THR A 169 5.03 -1.84 3.54
C THR A 169 3.79 -2.60 3.96
N LEU A 170 2.82 -1.88 4.52
CA LEU A 170 1.47 -2.37 4.73
C LEU A 170 0.57 -1.79 3.64
N ALA A 171 -0.11 -2.66 2.88
CA ALA A 171 -0.99 -2.27 1.79
C ALA A 171 -2.46 -2.52 2.13
N ILE A 172 -3.30 -1.52 1.81
CA ILE A 172 -4.76 -1.62 1.90
C ILE A 172 -5.33 -1.30 0.52
N TRP A 173 -6.11 -2.22 -0.05
CA TRP A 173 -6.93 -1.93 -1.21
C TRP A 173 -8.35 -1.58 -0.78
N MET A 174 -8.78 -0.37 -1.09
CA MET A 174 -10.12 0.12 -0.78
C MET A 174 -11.04 -0.11 -1.98
N SER A 175 -12.11 -0.86 -1.78
CA SER A 175 -13.06 -1.21 -2.83
C SER A 175 -14.35 -0.39 -2.74
N GLY A 176 -15.04 -0.30 -3.85
CA GLY A 176 -16.35 0.34 -3.97
C GLY A 176 -17.20 -0.33 -5.04
N PRO A 177 -18.35 0.25 -5.41
CA PRO A 177 -19.18 -0.26 -6.49
C PRO A 177 -18.40 -0.39 -7.80
N LYS A 178 -18.89 -1.22 -8.72
CA LYS A 178 -18.30 -1.35 -10.07
C LYS A 178 -18.14 0.01 -10.74
N PHE A 179 -17.06 0.19 -11.51
CA PHE A 179 -16.96 1.28 -12.46
C PHE A 179 -18.06 1.12 -13.52
N ARG A 180 -18.69 2.21 -13.88
CA ARG A 180 -19.74 2.29 -14.93
C ARG A 180 -19.21 3.04 -16.13
#